data_c0b4a2e5d979a14caeb55a24fd740992
#
_entry.id   c0b4a2e5d979a14caeb55a24fd740992
#
_cell.length_a   1.000
_cell.length_b   1.000
_cell.length_c   1.000
_cell.angle_alpha   90.00
_cell.angle_beta   90.00
_cell.angle_gamma   90.00
#
_symmetry.space_group_name_H-M   'P 1'
#
loop_
_entity.id
_entity.type
_entity.pdbx_description
1 polymer ?
#
loop_
_entity_poly.entity_id
_entity_poly.type
_entity_poly.pdbx_seq_one_letter_code
_entity_poly.pdbx_strand_id
1 'polypeptide(L)'
;MTTSQTDNKKTPSHNLTKNQKIVFNLLKNSGEPLKAYFILESLKREGLKSPLQVYRALDKLVDLGVIHKIESQNSFIACSNSNCASNTAFTICNKCGDVKEIKNNRLFEQVSDLGRENRLNVRRFNLEFYVDCKGCKVN
;
A
#
# COMPACT_ATOMS: atom_id res chain seq x y z
N MET A 1 -14.37 2.25 33.90
CA MET A 1 -14.25 1.88 33.23
C MET A 1 -13.58 2.17 32.23
N THR A 2 -12.95 1.99 31.82
CA THR A 2 -12.36 2.31 31.05
C THR A 2 -11.96 1.72 30.07
N THR A 3 -12.09 1.70 29.33
CA THR A 3 -11.90 1.22 28.35
C THR A 3 -10.87 1.57 27.66
N SER A 4 -9.97 1.23 27.85
CA SER A 4 -8.96 1.41 27.18
C SER A 4 -9.06 1.03 25.89
N GLN A 5 -9.09 1.78 25.13
CA GLN A 5 -9.10 1.59 23.96
C GLN A 5 -7.97 1.46 23.40
N THR A 6 -7.47 0.73 23.57
CA THR A 6 -6.48 0.30 22.90
C THR A 6 -6.64 0.36 21.57
N ASP A 7 -5.89 0.92 21.02
CA ASP A 7 -5.53 0.95 19.80
C ASP A 7 -5.65 -0.32 19.20
N ASN A 8 -6.72 -0.53 18.78
CA ASN A 8 -6.92 -1.47 17.86
C ASN A 8 -6.14 -1.12 16.69
N LYS A 9 -4.90 -1.36 16.74
CA LYS A 9 -4.19 -1.58 15.58
C LYS A 9 -4.83 -2.78 15.01
N LYS A 10 -5.82 -2.59 14.23
CA LYS A 10 -6.47 -3.65 13.59
C LYS A 10 -5.46 -4.37 12.77
N THR A 11 -4.99 -5.42 13.35
CA THR A 11 -4.43 -6.44 12.52
C THR A 11 -5.49 -6.73 11.49
N PRO A 12 -5.11 -6.83 10.26
CA PRO A 12 -6.07 -7.16 9.23
C PRO A 12 -6.78 -8.42 9.68
N SER A 13 -8.06 -8.47 9.42
CA SER A 13 -8.89 -9.60 9.75
C SER A 13 -8.47 -10.86 9.00
N HIS A 14 -7.32 -10.81 8.31
CA HIS A 14 -6.83 -11.92 7.55
C HIS A 14 -5.79 -12.69 8.34
N ASN A 15 -5.84 -14.01 8.20
CA ASN A 15 -4.87 -14.86 8.84
C ASN A 15 -3.58 -14.79 8.07
N LEU A 16 -2.68 -13.98 8.51
CA LEU A 16 -1.38 -13.82 7.84
C LEU A 16 -0.39 -14.89 8.31
N THR A 17 0.43 -15.37 7.39
CA THR A 17 1.53 -16.25 7.74
C THR A 17 2.59 -15.47 8.50
N LYS A 18 3.56 -16.18 9.08
CA LYS A 18 4.65 -15.54 9.81
C LYS A 18 5.40 -14.54 8.93
N ASN A 19 5.76 -14.93 7.70
CA ASN A 19 6.50 -14.06 6.80
C ASN A 19 5.65 -12.83 6.41
N GLN A 20 4.36 -13.04 6.15
CA GLN A 20 3.46 -11.95 5.81
C GLN A 20 3.34 -10.96 6.96
N LYS A 21 3.27 -11.43 8.19
CA LYS A 21 3.21 -10.55 9.36
C LYS A 21 4.47 -9.72 9.50
N ILE A 22 5.62 -10.32 9.29
CA ILE A 22 6.90 -9.62 9.38
C ILE A 22 6.95 -8.49 8.36
N VAL A 23 6.59 -8.78 7.12
CA VAL A 23 6.60 -7.79 6.04
C VAL A 23 5.58 -6.69 6.33
N PHE A 24 4.36 -7.07 6.71
CA PHE A 24 3.30 -6.11 6.99
C PHE A 24 3.69 -5.17 8.13
N ASN A 25 4.25 -5.71 9.20
CA ASN A 25 4.65 -4.90 10.36
C ASN A 25 5.74 -3.91 10.01
N LEU A 26 6.69 -4.30 9.17
CA LEU A 26 7.74 -3.38 8.72
C LEU A 26 7.11 -2.17 8.00
N LEU A 27 6.19 -2.42 7.10
CA LEU A 27 5.53 -1.36 6.34
C LEU A 27 4.63 -0.50 7.22
N LYS A 28 3.90 -1.14 8.11
CA LYS A 28 3.00 -0.41 9.02
C LYS A 28 3.78 0.50 9.95
N ASN A 29 4.89 0.02 10.47
CA ASN A 29 5.71 0.82 11.39
C ASN A 29 6.40 1.97 10.68
N SER A 30 6.68 1.81 9.38
CA SER A 30 7.32 2.87 8.62
C SER A 30 6.39 4.07 8.42
N GLY A 31 5.13 3.81 8.10
CA GLY A 31 4.19 4.88 7.76
C GLY A 31 4.49 5.59 6.46
N GLU A 32 5.54 5.23 5.77
CA GLU A 32 5.96 5.81 4.50
C GLU A 32 6.21 4.72 3.48
N PRO A 33 6.19 5.03 2.19
CA PRO A 33 6.54 4.03 1.19
C PRO A 33 7.97 3.57 1.37
N LEU A 34 8.19 2.27 1.29
CA LEU A 34 9.52 1.69 1.34
C LEU A 34 9.81 1.01 0.02
N LYS A 35 10.98 1.27 -0.52
CA LYS A 35 11.40 0.63 -1.77
C LYS A 35 11.66 -0.85 -1.53
N ALA A 36 11.38 -1.66 -2.54
CA ALA A 36 11.58 -3.11 -2.44
C ALA A 36 13.00 -3.45 -1.96
N TYR A 37 13.97 -2.76 -2.50
CA TYR A 37 15.37 -2.95 -2.10
C TYR A 37 15.55 -2.76 -0.59
N PHE A 38 14.99 -1.70 -0.04
CA PHE A 38 15.11 -1.41 1.39
C PHE A 38 14.40 -2.47 2.23
N ILE A 39 13.24 -2.93 1.77
CA ILE A 39 12.50 -3.97 2.44
C ILE A 39 13.34 -5.25 2.53
N LEU A 40 13.93 -5.65 1.41
CA LEU A 40 14.78 -6.86 1.37
C LEU A 40 15.93 -6.75 2.36
N GLU A 41 16.62 -5.62 2.38
CA GLU A 41 17.75 -5.43 3.27
C GLU A 41 17.33 -5.43 4.74
N SER A 42 16.22 -4.77 5.05
CA SER A 42 15.73 -4.72 6.42
C SER A 42 15.33 -6.09 6.94
N LEU A 43 14.65 -6.87 6.11
CA LEU A 43 14.17 -8.19 6.53
C LEU A 43 15.27 -9.22 6.57
N LYS A 44 16.31 -9.03 5.78
CA LYS A 44 17.47 -9.91 5.84
C LYS A 44 18.11 -9.86 7.22
N ARG A 45 18.13 -8.69 7.83
CA ARG A 45 18.64 -8.52 9.19
C ARG A 45 17.79 -9.23 10.23
N GLU A 46 16.52 -9.41 9.93
CA GLU A 46 15.59 -10.09 10.83
C GLU A 46 15.47 -11.58 10.57
N GLY A 47 16.31 -12.11 9.69
CA GLY A 47 16.33 -13.55 9.41
C GLY A 47 15.55 -13.99 8.19
N LEU A 48 14.80 -13.11 7.56
CA LEU A 48 14.08 -13.44 6.33
C LEU A 48 14.98 -13.10 5.14
N LYS A 49 15.81 -14.08 4.77
CA LYS A 49 16.88 -13.84 3.82
C LYS A 49 16.54 -14.11 2.36
N SER A 50 15.47 -14.80 2.10
CA SER A 50 15.11 -15.16 0.73
C SER A 50 14.33 -14.06 0.05
N PRO A 51 14.88 -13.42 -1.00
CA PRO A 51 14.13 -12.40 -1.74
C PRO A 51 12.82 -12.95 -2.28
N LEU A 52 12.81 -14.20 -2.74
CA LEU A 52 11.59 -14.80 -3.27
C LEU A 52 10.48 -14.87 -2.23
N GLN A 53 10.82 -15.24 -1.00
CA GLN A 53 9.84 -15.30 0.07
C GLN A 53 9.30 -13.92 0.43
N VAL A 54 10.15 -12.89 0.39
CA VAL A 54 9.72 -11.52 0.65
C VAL A 54 8.76 -11.06 -0.45
N TYR A 55 9.10 -11.29 -1.71
CA TYR A 55 8.23 -10.88 -2.82
C TYR A 55 6.90 -11.63 -2.80
N ARG A 56 6.91 -12.92 -2.47
CA ARG A 56 5.65 -13.67 -2.34
C ARG A 56 4.77 -13.10 -1.24
N ALA A 57 5.37 -12.71 -0.12
CA ALA A 57 4.63 -12.11 0.97
C ALA A 57 4.05 -10.75 0.55
N LEU A 58 4.87 -9.93 -0.12
CA LEU A 58 4.40 -8.63 -0.62
C LEU A 58 3.24 -8.79 -1.60
N ASP A 59 3.36 -9.70 -2.56
CA ASP A 59 2.32 -9.92 -3.53
C ASP A 59 1.01 -10.36 -2.87
N LYS A 60 1.11 -11.24 -1.90
CA LYS A 60 -0.09 -11.70 -1.19
C LYS A 60 -0.73 -10.57 -0.39
N LEU A 61 0.08 -9.74 0.26
CA LEU A 61 -0.45 -8.62 1.04
C LEU A 61 -1.12 -7.58 0.13
N VAL A 62 -0.58 -7.37 -1.08
CA VAL A 62 -1.22 -6.50 -2.06
C VAL A 62 -2.56 -7.10 -2.48
N ASP A 63 -2.59 -8.39 -2.76
CA ASP A 63 -3.84 -9.07 -3.15
C ASP A 63 -4.90 -8.98 -2.07
N LEU A 64 -4.48 -9.03 -0.80
CA LEU A 64 -5.41 -8.88 0.32
C LEU A 64 -5.84 -7.43 0.55
N GLY A 65 -5.22 -6.48 -0.12
CA GLY A 65 -5.57 -5.06 0.01
C GLY A 65 -5.06 -4.39 1.28
N VAL A 66 -4.16 -5.04 2.03
CA VAL A 66 -3.65 -4.47 3.28
C VAL A 66 -2.39 -3.65 3.08
N ILE A 67 -1.72 -3.80 1.95
CA ILE A 67 -0.65 -2.91 1.53
C ILE A 67 -0.89 -2.53 0.08
N HIS A 68 -0.24 -1.46 -0.36
CA HIS A 68 -0.36 -0.99 -1.74
C HIS A 68 1.01 -0.89 -2.36
N LYS A 69 1.10 -1.19 -3.64
CA LYS A 69 2.34 -1.04 -4.39
C LYS A 69 2.29 0.25 -5.20
N ILE A 70 3.34 1.02 -5.14
CA ILE A 70 3.51 2.20 -5.98
C ILE A 70 4.43 1.79 -7.12
N GLU A 71 3.80 1.46 -8.25
CA GLU A 71 4.51 0.84 -9.38
C GLU A 71 5.67 1.70 -9.90
N SER A 72 5.44 3.00 -10.02
CA SER A 72 6.45 3.89 -10.60
C SER A 72 7.72 3.99 -9.75
N GLN A 73 7.62 3.65 -8.48
CA GLN A 73 8.76 3.75 -7.56
C GLN A 73 9.24 2.40 -7.06
N ASN A 74 8.59 1.33 -7.48
CA ASN A 74 8.84 -0.01 -6.94
C ASN A 74 8.88 0.02 -5.41
N SER A 75 7.87 0.65 -4.84
CA SER A 75 7.73 0.85 -3.40
C SER A 75 6.43 0.28 -2.89
N PHE A 76 6.37 0.04 -1.59
CA PHE A 76 5.17 -0.50 -0.96
C PHE A 76 4.85 0.32 0.28
N ILE A 77 3.57 0.47 0.57
CA ILE A 77 3.11 1.20 1.74
C ILE A 77 1.94 0.45 2.36
N ALA A 78 1.88 0.42 3.69
CA ALA A 78 0.74 -0.20 4.37
C ALA A 78 -0.49 0.68 4.19
N CYS A 79 -1.65 0.05 4.06
CA CYS A 79 -2.89 0.79 3.93
C CYS A 79 -3.14 1.62 5.18
N SER A 80 -3.47 2.89 5.01
CA SER A 80 -3.70 3.79 6.13
C SER A 80 -5.11 3.68 6.69
N ASN A 81 -5.97 2.91 6.03
CA ASN A 81 -7.37 2.85 6.38
C ASN A 81 -7.79 1.40 6.67
N SER A 82 -8.62 1.19 7.66
CA SER A 82 -9.07 -0.15 8.02
C SER A 82 -9.94 -0.81 6.94
N ASN A 83 -10.46 -0.01 6.01
CA ASN A 83 -11.31 -0.53 4.95
C ASN A 83 -10.66 -0.41 3.59
N CYS A 84 -9.37 -0.66 3.52
CA CYS A 84 -8.69 -0.58 2.24
C CYS A 84 -9.21 -1.67 1.32
N ALA A 85 -9.74 -1.23 0.22
CA ALA A 85 -10.02 -2.12 -0.88
C ALA A 85 -8.75 -2.22 -1.72
N SER A 86 -8.75 -3.12 -2.68
CA SER A 86 -7.60 -3.26 -3.56
C SER A 86 -7.51 -2.12 -4.58
N ASN A 87 -8.39 -1.14 -4.49
CA ASN A 87 -8.40 0.01 -5.40
C ASN A 87 -7.70 1.18 -4.75
N THR A 88 -6.73 1.74 -5.42
CA THR A 88 -5.94 2.83 -4.86
C THR A 88 -5.66 3.89 -5.88
N ALA A 89 -5.51 5.12 -5.41
CA ALA A 89 -5.05 6.24 -6.22
C ALA A 89 -4.03 7.02 -5.38
N PHE A 90 -2.89 7.31 -5.99
CA PHE A 90 -1.83 8.05 -5.31
C PHE A 90 -1.41 9.25 -6.13
N THR A 91 -1.02 10.33 -5.45
CA THR A 91 -0.30 11.41 -6.11
C THR A 91 1.17 11.28 -5.74
N ILE A 92 2.03 11.51 -6.72
CA ILE A 92 3.47 11.44 -6.56
C ILE A 92 4.05 12.76 -7.05
N CYS A 93 4.73 13.49 -6.16
CA CYS A 93 5.31 14.76 -6.56
C CYS A 93 6.55 14.52 -7.41
N ASN A 94 6.59 15.12 -8.60
CA ASN A 94 7.72 14.99 -9.49
C ASN A 94 8.99 15.62 -8.91
N LYS A 95 8.84 16.59 -8.01
CA LYS A 95 9.99 17.31 -7.48
C LYS A 95 10.55 16.69 -6.21
N CYS A 96 9.71 16.39 -5.25
CA CYS A 96 10.19 15.88 -3.96
C CYS A 96 9.92 14.39 -3.73
N GLY A 97 9.16 13.75 -4.63
CA GLY A 97 8.85 12.32 -4.48
C GLY A 97 7.79 12.00 -3.43
N ASP A 98 7.19 13.01 -2.81
CA ASP A 98 6.18 12.78 -1.78
C ASP A 98 4.98 12.03 -2.36
N VAL A 99 4.48 11.05 -1.62
CA VAL A 99 3.38 10.20 -2.05
C VAL A 99 2.21 10.39 -1.11
N LYS A 100 1.05 10.68 -1.68
CA LYS A 100 -0.18 10.79 -0.90
C LYS A 100 -1.27 9.95 -1.51
N GLU A 101 -2.03 9.26 -0.66
CA GLU A 101 -3.15 8.48 -1.10
C GLU A 101 -4.37 9.39 -1.27
N ILE A 102 -5.08 9.22 -2.39
CA ILE A 102 -6.31 9.93 -2.64
C ILE A 102 -7.46 8.97 -2.47
N LYS A 103 -8.46 9.37 -1.67
CA LYS A 103 -9.67 8.58 -1.49
C LYS A 103 -10.81 9.35 -2.10
N ASN A 104 -11.42 8.81 -3.12
CA ASN A 104 -12.53 9.47 -3.79
C ASN A 104 -13.47 8.40 -4.34
N ASN A 105 -14.61 8.24 -3.71
CA ASN A 105 -15.58 7.22 -4.11
C ASN A 105 -16.10 7.43 -5.52
N ARG A 106 -16.25 8.69 -5.93
CA ARG A 106 -16.74 8.99 -7.29
C ARG A 106 -15.76 8.48 -8.35
N LEU A 107 -14.47 8.67 -8.11
CA LEU A 107 -13.45 8.15 -9.02
C LEU A 107 -13.53 6.65 -9.13
N PHE A 108 -13.67 5.97 -8.00
CA PHE A 108 -13.72 4.51 -7.98
C PHE A 108 -14.96 4.00 -8.70
N GLU A 109 -16.09 4.67 -8.53
CA GLU A 109 -17.32 4.31 -9.24
C GLU A 109 -17.17 4.52 -10.75
N GLN A 110 -16.52 5.59 -11.16
CA GLN A 110 -16.28 5.85 -12.58
C GLN A 110 -15.42 4.77 -13.23
N VAL A 111 -14.40 4.30 -12.52
CA VAL A 111 -13.57 3.21 -13.03
C VAL A 111 -14.39 1.94 -13.18
N SER A 112 -15.24 1.64 -12.22
CA SER A 112 -16.12 0.46 -12.28
C SER A 112 -17.10 0.57 -13.44
N ASP A 113 -17.67 1.77 -13.64
CA ASP A 113 -18.61 2.02 -14.74
C ASP A 113 -17.91 1.85 -16.09
N LEU A 114 -16.69 2.34 -16.21
CA LEU A 114 -15.93 2.19 -17.44
C LEU A 114 -15.71 0.72 -17.76
N GLY A 115 -15.42 -0.08 -16.75
CA GLY A 115 -15.30 -1.52 -16.93
C GLY A 115 -16.59 -2.13 -17.46
N ARG A 116 -17.73 -1.79 -16.82
CA ARG A 116 -19.03 -2.31 -17.25
C ARG A 116 -19.38 -1.91 -18.67
N GLU A 117 -19.08 -0.67 -19.05
CA GLU A 117 -19.32 -0.19 -20.40
C GLU A 117 -18.56 -0.99 -21.45
N ASN A 118 -17.44 -1.55 -21.07
CA ASN A 118 -16.61 -2.37 -21.94
C ASN A 118 -16.80 -3.87 -21.70
N ARG A 119 -17.86 -4.24 -20.99
CA ARG A 119 -18.20 -5.63 -20.66
C ARG A 119 -17.10 -6.33 -19.88
N LEU A 120 -16.43 -5.57 -19.01
CA LEU A 120 -15.35 -6.08 -18.17
C LEU A 120 -15.74 -5.91 -16.71
N ASN A 121 -15.31 -6.83 -15.88
CA ASN A 121 -15.48 -6.71 -14.45
C ASN A 121 -14.14 -6.29 -13.85
N VAL A 122 -14.04 -5.04 -13.43
CA VAL A 122 -12.80 -4.53 -12.85
C VAL A 122 -12.67 -5.09 -11.45
N ARG A 123 -11.64 -5.91 -11.23
CA ARG A 123 -11.42 -6.49 -9.91
C ARG A 123 -10.62 -5.57 -9.00
N ARG A 124 -9.67 -4.86 -9.56
CA ARG A 124 -8.90 -3.88 -8.83
C ARG A 124 -8.23 -2.94 -9.81
N PHE A 125 -7.84 -1.77 -9.33
CA PHE A 125 -7.06 -0.84 -10.14
C PHE A 125 -6.10 -0.09 -9.24
N ASN A 126 -5.10 0.48 -9.87
CA ASN A 126 -4.10 1.30 -9.20
C ASN A 126 -3.84 2.51 -10.09
N LEU A 127 -4.08 3.71 -9.57
CA LEU A 127 -3.86 4.93 -10.31
C LEU A 127 -2.74 5.75 -9.67
N GLU A 128 -1.88 6.29 -10.50
CA GLU A 128 -0.80 7.14 -10.01
C GLU A 128 -0.82 8.43 -10.81
N PHE A 129 -0.88 9.55 -10.09
CA PHE A 129 -0.87 10.86 -10.70
C PHE A 129 0.44 11.54 -10.38
N TYR A 130 1.10 12.07 -11.41
CA TYR A 130 2.35 12.79 -11.22
C TYR A 130 2.02 14.26 -11.11
N VAL A 131 2.36 14.86 -9.98
CA VAL A 131 1.95 16.21 -9.65
C VAL A 131 3.12 17.06 -9.19
N ASP A 132 2.90 18.34 -9.04
CA ASP A 132 3.85 19.24 -8.40
C ASP A 132 3.17 19.68 -7.12
N CYS A 133 3.66 19.23 -5.98
CA CYS A 133 3.02 19.57 -4.73
C CYS A 133 3.34 21.02 -4.34
N LYS A 134 2.43 21.64 -3.61
CA LYS A 134 2.60 23.05 -3.24
C LYS A 134 3.57 23.24 -2.09
N GLY A 135 3.85 22.20 -1.37
CA GLY A 135 4.67 22.32 -0.16
C GLY A 135 6.14 22.01 -0.32
N CYS A 136 6.56 21.49 -1.47
CA CYS A 136 7.95 21.08 -1.60
C CYS A 136 8.84 22.26 -1.98
N LYS A 137 10.00 22.29 -1.36
CA LYS A 137 10.95 23.37 -1.61
C LYS A 137 12.11 22.91 -2.46
N VAL A 138 11.89 21.95 -3.32
CA VAL A 138 12.96 21.45 -4.16
C VAL A 138 13.04 22.35 -5.38
N ASN A 139 14.20 22.85 -5.64
CA ASN A 139 14.42 23.71 -6.81
C ASN A 139 14.84 22.90 -8.02
#